data_db021506c3136035917e6eae0d38473f
#
_entry.id   db021506c3136035917e6eae0d38473f
#
_cell.length_a   1.000
_cell.length_b   1.000
_cell.length_c   1.000
_cell.angle_alpha   90.00
_cell.angle_beta   90.00
_cell.angle_gamma   90.00
#
_symmetry.space_group_name_H-M   'P 1'
#
loop_
_entity.id
_entity.type
_entity.pdbx_description
1 polymer ?
#
loop_
_entity_poly.entity_id
_entity_poly.type
_entity_poly.pdbx_seq_one_letter_code
_entity_poly.pdbx_strand_id
1 'polypeptide(L)'
;MQSPGSKNNSKKRAEKGPAQRLRQRTAILILLILVLGFGAAVLRLTYLTTIQSSELQESAVDLQLADTTVSAKRGTIYDANGNVLAESASVWQVVMSPVNFKNDKQRQAAAKGLSEIFDLEYNDVLDDTKQQSHYVVVKRRIESDEREKVLELIDTLKKDYSCSGVIQLLDDYKRYYPKNSLASSVIGFTGSDDQGLEGIEYEYDSYLSGT
;
A
#
# COMPACT_ATOMS: atom_id res chain seq x y z
N MET A 1 -43.76 1.80 -98.91
CA MET A 1 -42.73 0.76 -98.80
C MET A 1 -41.86 1.06 -97.59
N GLN A 2 -41.99 0.32 -96.55
CA GLN A 2 -41.35 0.49 -95.26
C GLN A 2 -40.03 -0.23 -95.29
N SER A 3 -39.01 0.42 -94.74
CA SER A 3 -37.71 -0.21 -94.37
C SER A 3 -37.58 -0.29 -92.86
N PRO A 4 -37.15 -1.42 -92.27
CA PRO A 4 -37.18 -1.63 -90.87
C PRO A 4 -35.89 -1.13 -90.19
N GLY A 5 -36.06 -0.48 -89.05
CA GLY A 5 -35.01 0.09 -88.20
C GLY A 5 -34.09 -0.95 -87.56
N SER A 6 -32.83 -0.68 -87.67
CA SER A 6 -31.76 -1.41 -87.01
C SER A 6 -31.75 -1.08 -85.52
N LYS A 7 -32.03 -2.06 -84.67
CA LYS A 7 -31.85 -1.97 -83.21
C LYS A 7 -30.37 -2.20 -82.84
N ASN A 8 -29.71 -1.13 -82.51
CA ASN A 8 -28.34 -1.15 -82.00
C ASN A 8 -28.34 -1.57 -80.55
N ASN A 9 -27.97 -2.83 -80.29
CA ASN A 9 -27.95 -3.44 -78.97
C ASN A 9 -26.54 -3.25 -78.35
N SER A 10 -26.29 -2.06 -77.83
CA SER A 10 -25.06 -1.78 -77.09
C SER A 10 -25.09 -2.52 -75.74
N LYS A 11 -24.47 -3.71 -75.73
CA LYS A 11 -24.15 -4.42 -74.47
C LYS A 11 -23.21 -3.56 -73.56
N LYS A 12 -23.80 -2.94 -72.59
CA LYS A 12 -22.98 -2.37 -71.44
C LYS A 12 -22.14 -3.48 -70.81
N ARG A 13 -20.85 -3.49 -71.09
CA ARG A 13 -19.88 -4.29 -70.34
C ARG A 13 -19.91 -3.76 -68.91
N ALA A 14 -20.43 -4.56 -67.99
CA ALA A 14 -20.31 -4.30 -66.57
C ALA A 14 -18.83 -4.32 -66.22
N GLU A 15 -18.28 -3.20 -65.74
CA GLU A 15 -16.96 -3.12 -65.13
C GLU A 15 -16.90 -4.13 -64.01
N LYS A 16 -16.13 -5.18 -64.18
CA LYS A 16 -15.82 -6.13 -63.14
C LYS A 16 -14.92 -5.39 -62.12
N GLY A 17 -15.54 -4.96 -61.00
CA GLY A 17 -14.77 -4.48 -59.85
C GLY A 17 -13.69 -5.48 -59.44
N PRO A 18 -12.68 -5.06 -58.66
CA PRO A 18 -11.52 -5.86 -58.31
C PRO A 18 -11.96 -7.25 -57.86
N ALA A 19 -11.36 -8.28 -58.45
CA ALA A 19 -11.80 -9.65 -58.34
C ALA A 19 -12.11 -10.02 -56.91
N GLN A 20 -13.29 -10.57 -56.65
CA GLN A 20 -13.81 -10.92 -55.33
C GLN A 20 -12.80 -11.74 -54.50
N ARG A 21 -11.93 -12.51 -55.15
CA ARG A 21 -10.81 -13.26 -54.59
C ARG A 21 -9.67 -12.35 -54.01
N LEU A 22 -9.42 -11.18 -54.62
CA LEU A 22 -8.44 -10.23 -54.09
C LEU A 22 -8.96 -9.59 -52.79
N ARG A 23 -10.23 -9.16 -52.78
CA ARG A 23 -10.87 -8.59 -51.58
C ARG A 23 -10.93 -9.62 -50.43
N GLN A 24 -11.18 -10.90 -50.73
CA GLN A 24 -11.14 -11.97 -49.71
C GLN A 24 -9.74 -12.18 -49.17
N ARG A 25 -8.71 -12.19 -50.02
CA ARG A 25 -7.30 -12.35 -49.57
C ARG A 25 -6.82 -11.17 -48.71
N THR A 26 -7.14 -9.93 -49.09
CA THR A 26 -6.83 -8.76 -48.30
C THR A 26 -7.57 -8.72 -46.98
N ALA A 27 -8.85 -9.12 -46.96
CA ALA A 27 -9.63 -9.23 -45.73
C ALA A 27 -9.04 -10.29 -44.76
N ILE A 28 -8.64 -11.44 -45.31
CA ILE A 28 -7.97 -12.50 -44.50
C ILE A 28 -6.65 -12.02 -43.95
N LEU A 29 -5.84 -11.30 -44.73
CA LEU A 29 -4.54 -10.75 -44.23
C LEU A 29 -4.75 -9.69 -43.13
N ILE A 30 -5.73 -8.79 -43.30
CA ILE A 30 -6.07 -7.79 -42.30
C ILE A 30 -6.55 -8.49 -40.98
N LEU A 31 -7.43 -9.47 -41.13
CA LEU A 31 -7.90 -10.25 -39.97
C LEU A 31 -6.77 -10.97 -39.27
N LEU A 32 -5.84 -11.56 -40.02
CA LEU A 32 -4.70 -12.27 -39.47
C LEU A 32 -3.75 -11.32 -38.69
N ILE A 33 -3.48 -10.12 -39.24
CA ILE A 33 -2.69 -9.08 -38.59
C ILE A 33 -3.39 -8.61 -37.30
N LEU A 34 -4.70 -8.45 -37.33
CA LEU A 34 -5.50 -8.02 -36.20
C LEU A 34 -5.51 -9.08 -35.08
N VAL A 35 -5.68 -10.34 -35.42
CA VAL A 35 -5.66 -11.47 -34.48
C VAL A 35 -4.25 -11.64 -33.87
N LEU A 36 -3.20 -11.54 -34.67
CA LEU A 36 -1.82 -11.62 -34.17
C LEU A 36 -1.50 -10.44 -33.24
N GLY A 37 -1.86 -9.21 -33.63
CA GLY A 37 -1.60 -8.01 -32.82
C GLY A 37 -2.38 -8.04 -31.49
N PHE A 38 -3.68 -8.37 -31.56
CA PHE A 38 -4.51 -8.46 -30.36
C PHE A 38 -4.10 -9.65 -29.47
N GLY A 39 -3.77 -10.80 -30.09
CA GLY A 39 -3.27 -11.98 -29.36
C GLY A 39 -1.96 -11.69 -28.62
N ALA A 40 -1.02 -11.00 -29.26
CA ALA A 40 0.22 -10.58 -28.61
C ALA A 40 -0.02 -9.60 -27.43
N ALA A 41 -0.97 -8.67 -27.60
CA ALA A 41 -1.34 -7.74 -26.53
C ALA A 41 -1.97 -8.46 -25.32
N VAL A 42 -2.88 -9.40 -25.56
CA VAL A 42 -3.52 -10.22 -24.51
C VAL A 42 -2.48 -11.10 -23.80
N LEU A 43 -1.58 -11.75 -24.54
CA LEU A 43 -0.49 -12.54 -23.96
C LEU A 43 0.43 -11.67 -23.08
N ARG A 44 0.77 -10.46 -23.54
CA ARG A 44 1.59 -9.54 -22.77
C ARG A 44 0.87 -9.05 -21.50
N LEU A 45 -0.42 -8.73 -21.58
CA LEU A 45 -1.22 -8.36 -20.41
C LEU A 45 -1.30 -9.50 -19.41
N THR A 46 -1.56 -10.73 -19.87
CA THR A 46 -1.61 -11.91 -19.00
C THR A 46 -0.24 -12.17 -18.34
N TYR A 47 0.84 -12.02 -19.07
CA TYR A 47 2.21 -12.13 -18.52
C TYR A 47 2.47 -11.09 -17.42
N LEU A 48 2.13 -9.82 -17.67
CA LEU A 48 2.30 -8.74 -16.69
C LEU A 48 1.44 -8.94 -15.44
N THR A 49 0.19 -9.40 -15.60
CA THR A 49 -0.73 -9.57 -14.47
C THR A 49 -0.49 -10.83 -13.64
N THR A 50 0.10 -11.89 -14.23
CA THR A 50 0.29 -13.16 -13.51
C THR A 50 1.72 -13.38 -13.03
N ILE A 51 2.73 -12.94 -13.78
CA ILE A 51 4.14 -13.23 -13.47
C ILE A 51 4.83 -12.02 -12.84
N GLN A 52 4.51 -10.82 -13.30
CA GLN A 52 5.18 -9.59 -12.85
C GLN A 52 4.40 -8.83 -11.77
N SER A 53 3.17 -9.29 -11.42
CA SER A 53 2.35 -8.61 -10.40
C SER A 53 2.99 -8.63 -9.01
N SER A 54 3.68 -9.71 -8.64
CA SER A 54 4.38 -9.79 -7.34
C SER A 54 5.57 -8.84 -7.26
N GLU A 55 6.34 -8.71 -8.33
CA GLU A 55 7.52 -7.83 -8.39
C GLU A 55 7.13 -6.34 -8.45
N LEU A 56 6.05 -6.04 -9.16
CA LEU A 56 5.47 -4.69 -9.20
C LEU A 56 4.79 -4.31 -7.87
N GLN A 57 4.20 -5.27 -7.16
CA GLN A 57 3.66 -5.06 -5.83
C GLN A 57 4.77 -4.84 -4.79
N GLU A 58 5.85 -5.61 -4.81
CA GLU A 58 7.03 -5.35 -3.97
C GLU A 58 7.61 -3.96 -4.24
N SER A 59 7.78 -3.60 -5.50
CA SER A 59 8.29 -2.26 -5.86
C SER A 59 7.34 -1.12 -5.47
N ALA A 60 6.02 -1.33 -5.52
CA ALA A 60 5.03 -0.35 -5.07
C ALA A 60 5.03 -0.21 -3.54
N VAL A 61 5.28 -1.30 -2.82
CA VAL A 61 5.41 -1.30 -1.36
C VAL A 61 6.70 -0.64 -0.93
N ASP A 62 7.82 -0.93 -1.60
CA ASP A 62 9.10 -0.28 -1.34
C ASP A 62 9.02 1.24 -1.60
N LEU A 63 8.27 1.67 -2.62
CA LEU A 63 7.99 3.08 -2.87
C LEU A 63 7.06 3.70 -1.80
N GLN A 64 6.06 2.97 -1.31
CA GLN A 64 5.21 3.44 -0.22
C GLN A 64 5.94 3.47 1.12
N LEU A 65 6.85 2.53 1.37
CA LEU A 65 7.70 2.53 2.56
C LEU A 65 8.83 3.57 2.47
N ALA A 66 9.33 3.87 1.26
CA ALA A 66 10.30 4.93 1.03
C ALA A 66 9.70 6.34 1.22
N ASP A 67 8.39 6.46 1.05
CA ASP A 67 7.62 7.70 1.30
C ASP A 67 7.02 7.72 2.72
N THR A 68 7.48 6.85 3.62
CA THR A 68 7.20 6.96 5.04
C THR A 68 7.91 8.21 5.53
N THR A 69 7.19 9.31 5.61
CA THR A 69 7.66 10.53 6.26
C THR A 69 8.12 10.15 7.66
N VAL A 70 9.42 10.13 7.86
CA VAL A 70 9.98 9.97 9.21
C VAL A 70 9.56 11.22 9.96
N SER A 71 8.56 11.07 10.82
CA SER A 71 8.09 12.17 11.66
C SER A 71 9.28 12.67 12.48
N ALA A 72 9.62 13.94 12.32
CA ALA A 72 10.68 14.53 13.13
C ALA A 72 10.29 14.48 14.61
N LYS A 73 11.27 14.27 15.48
CA LYS A 73 11.05 14.32 16.91
C LYS A 73 10.60 15.72 17.31
N ARG A 74 9.41 15.85 17.89
CA ARG A 74 8.86 17.12 18.34
C ARG A 74 9.77 17.79 19.37
N GLY A 75 10.00 19.10 19.21
CA GLY A 75 10.86 19.92 20.05
C GLY A 75 10.49 19.89 21.53
N THR A 76 11.46 20.04 22.40
CA THR A 76 11.27 20.05 23.87
C THR A 76 10.88 21.44 24.34
N ILE A 77 9.93 21.52 25.27
CA ILE A 77 9.52 22.77 25.92
C ILE A 77 10.18 22.83 27.29
N TYR A 78 10.84 23.95 27.59
CA TYR A 78 11.54 24.21 28.84
C TYR A 78 10.90 25.38 29.59
N ASP A 79 11.09 25.40 30.90
CA ASP A 79 10.82 26.60 31.69
C ASP A 79 12.02 27.60 31.63
N ALA A 80 11.88 28.76 32.27
CA ALA A 80 12.91 29.79 32.30
C ALA A 80 14.21 29.34 32.99
N ASN A 81 14.17 28.26 33.76
CA ASN A 81 15.33 27.67 34.47
C ASN A 81 15.94 26.49 33.74
N GLY A 82 15.39 26.13 32.55
CA GLY A 82 15.86 24.99 31.76
C GLY A 82 15.28 23.63 32.19
N ASN A 83 14.27 23.60 33.07
CA ASN A 83 13.61 22.35 33.39
C ASN A 83 12.67 21.93 32.27
N VAL A 84 12.64 20.64 31.95
CA VAL A 84 11.77 20.07 30.93
C VAL A 84 10.31 20.10 31.38
N LEU A 85 9.45 20.72 30.59
CA LEU A 85 8.00 20.78 30.77
C LEU A 85 7.27 19.81 29.86
N ALA A 86 7.74 19.65 28.61
CA ALA A 86 7.24 18.68 27.66
C ALA A 86 8.40 18.17 26.77
N GLU A 87 8.48 16.88 26.55
CA GLU A 87 9.47 16.26 25.67
C GLU A 87 8.87 15.06 24.93
N SER A 88 9.45 14.72 23.78
CA SER A 88 9.09 13.52 23.03
C SER A 88 10.13 12.43 23.29
N ALA A 89 9.67 11.27 23.75
CA ALA A 89 10.50 10.08 23.92
C ALA A 89 10.31 9.15 22.71
N SER A 90 11.38 8.45 22.35
CA SER A 90 11.33 7.41 21.32
C SER A 90 10.57 6.19 21.85
N VAL A 91 9.61 5.76 21.08
CA VAL A 91 8.78 4.57 21.29
C VAL A 91 8.71 3.83 19.95
N TRP A 92 7.95 2.76 19.87
CA TRP A 92 7.81 2.01 18.63
C TRP A 92 6.35 1.76 18.29
N GLN A 93 6.08 1.51 17.02
CA GLN A 93 4.82 0.96 16.54
C GLN A 93 5.04 -0.44 15.97
N VAL A 94 4.07 -1.31 16.20
CA VAL A 94 4.05 -2.66 15.64
C VAL A 94 3.21 -2.65 14.39
N VAL A 95 3.84 -3.03 13.28
CA VAL A 95 3.19 -3.15 11.97
C VAL A 95 3.24 -4.59 11.52
N MET A 96 2.17 -5.05 10.94
CA MET A 96 2.05 -6.37 10.35
C MET A 96 1.87 -6.27 8.85
N SER A 97 2.48 -7.21 8.12
CA SER A 97 2.33 -7.35 6.66
C SER A 97 1.54 -8.63 6.36
N PRO A 98 0.20 -8.59 6.31
CA PRO A 98 -0.65 -9.77 6.15
C PRO A 98 -0.38 -10.60 4.90
N VAL A 99 0.00 -9.95 3.80
CA VAL A 99 0.30 -10.61 2.51
C VAL A 99 1.50 -11.56 2.61
N ASN A 100 2.42 -11.32 3.56
CA ASN A 100 3.61 -12.14 3.75
C ASN A 100 3.35 -13.48 4.48
N PHE A 101 2.16 -13.70 5.02
CA PHE A 101 1.80 -14.98 5.61
C PHE A 101 1.53 -16.03 4.54
N LYS A 102 2.22 -17.16 4.61
CA LYS A 102 2.12 -18.26 3.63
C LYS A 102 1.01 -19.27 3.96
N ASN A 103 0.63 -19.38 5.23
CA ASN A 103 -0.36 -20.37 5.67
C ASN A 103 -1.08 -19.91 6.96
N ASP A 104 -2.22 -20.58 7.25
CA ASP A 104 -3.05 -20.24 8.40
C ASP A 104 -2.39 -20.51 9.75
N LYS A 105 -1.44 -21.45 9.82
CA LYS A 105 -0.71 -21.72 11.08
C LYS A 105 0.16 -20.52 11.47
N GLN A 106 0.80 -19.88 10.49
CA GLN A 106 1.58 -18.65 10.72
C GLN A 106 0.67 -17.50 11.20
N ARG A 107 -0.50 -17.31 10.55
CA ARG A 107 -1.49 -16.30 10.94
C ARG A 107 -1.98 -16.49 12.36
N GLN A 108 -2.37 -17.73 12.70
CA GLN A 108 -2.84 -18.07 14.04
C GLN A 108 -1.76 -17.87 15.12
N ALA A 109 -0.52 -18.27 14.83
CA ALA A 109 0.59 -18.09 15.76
C ALA A 109 0.91 -16.60 16.00
N ALA A 110 0.94 -15.79 14.94
CA ALA A 110 1.15 -14.35 15.04
C ALA A 110 0.00 -13.66 15.77
N ALA A 111 -1.25 -13.98 15.40
CA ALA A 111 -2.44 -13.41 16.05
C ALA A 111 -2.48 -13.75 17.54
N LYS A 112 -2.16 -15.00 17.91
CA LYS A 112 -2.10 -15.42 19.30
C LYS A 112 -1.04 -14.66 20.08
N GLY A 113 0.19 -14.60 19.56
CA GLY A 113 1.29 -13.90 20.24
C GLY A 113 1.01 -12.40 20.41
N LEU A 114 0.49 -11.73 19.38
CA LEU A 114 0.17 -10.31 19.45
C LEU A 114 -1.00 -10.01 20.38
N SER A 115 -2.05 -10.86 20.39
CA SER A 115 -3.19 -10.71 21.30
C SER A 115 -2.77 -10.88 22.77
N GLU A 116 -1.87 -11.81 23.08
CA GLU A 116 -1.35 -12.03 24.43
C GLU A 116 -0.43 -10.91 24.91
N ILE A 117 0.39 -10.33 24.01
CA ILE A 117 1.32 -9.24 24.37
C ILE A 117 0.55 -7.94 24.64
N PHE A 118 -0.47 -7.63 23.85
CA PHE A 118 -1.16 -6.33 23.87
C PHE A 118 -2.57 -6.36 24.48
N ASP A 119 -3.00 -7.49 25.01
CA ASP A 119 -4.35 -7.69 25.56
C ASP A 119 -5.45 -7.31 24.54
N LEU A 120 -5.27 -7.77 23.28
CA LEU A 120 -6.21 -7.56 22.19
C LEU A 120 -7.10 -8.79 21.98
N GLU A 121 -8.27 -8.58 21.42
CA GLU A 121 -9.15 -9.68 21.02
C GLU A 121 -8.50 -10.52 19.91
N TYR A 122 -8.32 -11.81 20.16
CA TYR A 122 -7.67 -12.74 19.24
C TYR A 122 -8.30 -12.73 17.82
N ASN A 123 -9.64 -12.68 17.77
CA ASN A 123 -10.35 -12.73 16.49
C ASN A 123 -10.11 -11.48 15.65
N ASP A 124 -10.01 -10.31 16.26
CA ASP A 124 -9.75 -9.05 15.58
C ASP A 124 -8.34 -9.07 14.96
N VAL A 125 -7.34 -9.48 15.77
CA VAL A 125 -5.97 -9.61 15.27
C VAL A 125 -5.86 -10.69 14.17
N LEU A 126 -6.60 -11.80 14.31
CA LEU A 126 -6.65 -12.84 13.30
C LEU A 126 -7.29 -12.35 11.98
N ASP A 127 -8.33 -11.55 12.07
CA ASP A 127 -8.96 -10.95 10.87
C ASP A 127 -8.04 -9.94 10.20
N ASP A 128 -7.29 -9.18 10.97
CA ASP A 128 -6.22 -8.31 10.45
C ASP A 128 -5.17 -9.10 9.65
N THR A 129 -4.82 -10.32 10.07
CA THR A 129 -3.88 -11.19 9.31
C THR A 129 -4.41 -11.66 7.95
N LYS A 130 -5.71 -11.54 7.69
CA LYS A 130 -6.35 -11.96 6.43
C LYS A 130 -6.49 -10.83 5.41
N GLN A 131 -6.22 -9.60 5.81
CA GLN A 131 -6.31 -8.44 4.93
C GLN A 131 -5.31 -8.55 3.77
N GLN A 132 -5.69 -8.03 2.60
CA GLN A 132 -4.81 -7.92 1.44
C GLN A 132 -3.99 -6.61 1.52
N SER A 133 -3.17 -6.50 2.58
CA SER A 133 -2.38 -5.31 2.86
C SER A 133 -0.96 -5.70 3.25
N HIS A 134 -0.01 -4.87 2.87
CA HIS A 134 1.39 -4.96 3.32
C HIS A 134 1.63 -4.18 4.62
N TYR A 135 0.67 -3.36 5.03
CA TYR A 135 0.82 -2.46 6.16
C TYR A 135 -0.48 -2.42 6.97
N VAL A 136 -0.48 -3.06 8.13
CA VAL A 136 -1.56 -3.00 9.12
C VAL A 136 -0.94 -2.65 10.47
N VAL A 137 -1.34 -1.54 11.06
CA VAL A 137 -0.86 -1.11 12.37
C VAL A 137 -1.60 -1.91 13.44
N VAL A 138 -0.86 -2.73 14.18
CA VAL A 138 -1.40 -3.54 15.29
C VAL A 138 -1.47 -2.70 16.58
N LYS A 139 -0.36 -2.03 16.92
CA LYS A 139 -0.29 -1.20 18.12
C LYS A 139 0.69 -0.05 17.90
N ARG A 140 0.29 1.15 18.29
CA ARG A 140 1.18 2.33 18.27
C ARG A 140 1.73 2.62 19.65
N ARG A 141 2.88 3.28 19.69
CA ARG A 141 3.49 3.85 20.91
C ARG A 141 3.76 2.81 21.99
N ILE A 142 4.28 1.65 21.59
CA ILE A 142 4.73 0.62 22.51
C ILE A 142 6.03 1.03 23.19
N GLU A 143 6.19 0.65 24.45
CA GLU A 143 7.37 0.92 25.25
C GLU A 143 8.39 -0.25 25.18
N SER A 144 9.54 -0.09 25.82
CA SER A 144 10.65 -1.06 25.72
C SER A 144 10.27 -2.48 26.14
N ASP A 145 9.46 -2.64 27.18
CA ASP A 145 9.06 -3.95 27.69
C ASP A 145 8.16 -4.72 26.70
N GLU A 146 7.25 -4.01 26.06
CA GLU A 146 6.38 -4.58 25.00
C GLU A 146 7.19 -4.88 23.73
N ARG A 147 8.15 -4.01 23.40
CA ARG A 147 9.07 -4.19 22.28
C ARG A 147 9.88 -5.48 22.41
N GLU A 148 10.44 -5.77 23.61
CA GLU A 148 11.20 -6.99 23.83
C GLU A 148 10.35 -8.24 23.60
N LYS A 149 9.11 -8.27 24.09
CA LYS A 149 8.17 -9.37 23.87
C LYS A 149 7.84 -9.57 22.39
N VAL A 150 7.69 -8.46 21.64
CA VAL A 150 7.45 -8.54 20.18
C VAL A 150 8.67 -9.10 19.46
N LEU A 151 9.89 -8.73 19.86
CA LEU A 151 11.12 -9.29 19.27
C LEU A 151 11.22 -10.80 19.54
N GLU A 152 10.90 -11.26 20.74
CA GLU A 152 10.84 -12.70 21.06
C GLU A 152 9.78 -13.43 20.22
N LEU A 153 8.62 -12.81 20.01
CA LEU A 153 7.58 -13.37 19.12
C LEU A 153 8.08 -13.47 17.67
N ILE A 154 8.75 -12.44 17.16
CA ILE A 154 9.32 -12.44 15.79
C ILE A 154 10.33 -13.59 15.67
N ASP A 155 11.21 -13.78 16.66
CA ASP A 155 12.18 -14.87 16.68
C ASP A 155 11.53 -16.27 16.73
N THR A 156 10.46 -16.40 17.51
CA THR A 156 9.65 -17.64 17.59
C THR A 156 8.98 -17.95 16.24
N LEU A 157 8.35 -16.95 15.63
CA LEU A 157 7.73 -17.10 14.30
C LEU A 157 8.76 -17.50 13.24
N LYS A 158 9.96 -16.95 13.31
CA LYS A 158 11.04 -17.28 12.38
C LYS A 158 11.55 -18.71 12.58
N LYS A 159 11.74 -19.16 13.82
CA LYS A 159 12.31 -20.49 14.17
C LYS A 159 11.29 -21.61 13.97
N ASP A 160 10.09 -21.45 14.52
CA ASP A 160 9.12 -22.56 14.61
C ASP A 160 8.20 -22.62 13.38
N TYR A 161 7.93 -21.47 12.75
CA TYR A 161 6.99 -21.37 11.64
C TYR A 161 7.65 -20.97 10.31
N SER A 162 8.98 -20.76 10.29
CA SER A 162 9.71 -20.27 9.10
C SER A 162 9.07 -19.01 8.51
N CYS A 163 8.58 -18.15 9.38
CA CYS A 163 7.85 -16.94 9.05
C CYS A 163 8.72 -15.72 9.36
N SER A 164 9.09 -14.95 8.36
CA SER A 164 9.93 -13.75 8.51
C SER A 164 9.34 -12.58 7.75
N GLY A 165 9.57 -11.36 8.25
CA GLY A 165 9.12 -10.13 7.60
C GLY A 165 7.60 -9.88 7.66
N VAL A 166 6.89 -10.58 8.54
CA VAL A 166 5.44 -10.42 8.74
C VAL A 166 5.11 -9.40 9.83
N ILE A 167 5.99 -9.23 10.82
CA ILE A 167 5.88 -8.24 11.88
C ILE A 167 7.13 -7.37 11.83
N GLN A 168 6.95 -6.07 11.91
CA GLN A 168 8.01 -5.07 11.91
C GLN A 168 7.78 -4.07 13.03
N LEU A 169 8.88 -3.58 13.58
CA LEU A 169 8.89 -2.50 14.55
C LEU A 169 9.40 -1.25 13.84
N LEU A 170 8.59 -0.21 13.81
CA LEU A 170 8.96 1.10 13.26
C LEU A 170 9.10 2.09 14.40
N ASP A 171 10.02 3.04 14.25
CA ASP A 171 10.20 4.10 15.23
C ASP A 171 8.96 5.00 15.27
N ASP A 172 8.54 5.38 16.46
CA ASP A 172 7.44 6.28 16.75
C ASP A 172 7.84 7.19 17.91
N TYR A 173 7.08 8.24 18.17
CA TYR A 173 7.33 9.16 19.27
C TYR A 173 6.09 9.29 20.15
N LYS A 174 6.34 9.51 21.46
CA LYS A 174 5.27 9.75 22.44
C LYS A 174 5.61 10.99 23.23
N ARG A 175 4.65 11.92 23.33
CA ARG A 175 4.80 13.14 24.10
C ARG A 175 4.65 12.84 25.59
N TYR A 176 5.60 13.30 26.39
CA TYR A 176 5.62 13.19 27.84
C TYR A 176 5.65 14.56 28.51
N TYR A 177 4.94 14.65 29.61
CA TYR A 177 4.86 15.83 30.46
C TYR A 177 5.36 15.48 31.86
N PRO A 178 6.69 15.61 32.13
CA PRO A 178 7.29 15.10 33.37
C PRO A 178 6.75 15.75 34.66
N LYS A 179 6.17 16.93 34.53
CA LYS A 179 5.58 17.69 35.65
C LYS A 179 4.07 17.46 35.82
N ASN A 180 3.52 16.47 35.13
CA ASN A 180 2.09 16.11 35.17
C ASN A 180 1.18 17.33 34.90
N SER A 181 0.34 17.70 35.88
CA SER A 181 -0.63 18.81 35.74
C SER A 181 -0.02 20.22 35.87
N LEU A 182 1.30 20.35 36.11
CA LEU A 182 1.92 21.65 36.25
C LEU A 182 1.78 22.44 34.93
N ALA A 183 1.12 23.60 34.98
CA ALA A 183 0.88 24.48 33.86
C ALA A 183 0.17 23.80 32.65
N SER A 184 -0.59 22.73 32.87
CA SER A 184 -1.23 21.95 31.80
C SER A 184 -2.14 22.80 30.90
N SER A 185 -2.85 23.78 31.46
CA SER A 185 -3.69 24.71 30.70
C SER A 185 -2.89 25.72 29.87
N VAL A 186 -1.61 25.96 30.23
CA VAL A 186 -0.71 26.87 29.50
C VAL A 186 0.07 26.08 28.44
N ILE A 187 0.62 24.94 28.83
CA ILE A 187 1.40 24.09 27.92
C ILE A 187 0.49 23.46 26.85
N GLY A 188 -0.69 23.02 27.27
CA GLY A 188 -1.61 22.29 26.39
C GLY A 188 -1.23 20.82 26.24
N PHE A 189 -1.67 20.20 25.17
CA PHE A 189 -1.39 18.80 24.86
C PHE A 189 -1.38 18.56 23.35
N THR A 190 -0.83 17.41 22.95
CA THR A 190 -0.79 16.95 21.57
C THR A 190 -1.83 15.85 21.30
N GLY A 191 -2.29 15.77 20.06
CA GLY A 191 -3.17 14.70 19.58
C GLY A 191 -2.42 13.40 19.29
N SER A 192 -3.15 12.45 18.69
CA SER A 192 -2.61 11.15 18.26
C SER A 192 -1.51 11.26 17.21
N ASP A 193 -1.52 12.31 16.43
CA ASP A 193 -0.56 12.54 15.33
C ASP A 193 0.51 13.57 15.69
N ASP A 194 0.76 13.73 17.02
CA ASP A 194 1.70 14.68 17.61
C ASP A 194 1.44 16.15 17.25
N GLN A 195 0.27 16.46 16.70
CA GLN A 195 -0.20 17.83 16.46
C GLN A 195 -0.58 18.51 17.77
N GLY A 196 -0.14 19.73 17.99
CA GLY A 196 -0.55 20.56 19.13
C GLY A 196 -2.03 20.92 19.04
N LEU A 197 -2.81 20.63 20.10
CA LEU A 197 -4.24 20.87 20.13
C LEU A 197 -4.62 22.10 20.98
N GLU A 198 -3.87 22.41 22.02
CA GLU A 198 -4.11 23.53 22.92
C GLU A 198 -2.80 24.16 23.43
N GLY A 199 -2.89 25.38 23.98
CA GLY A 199 -1.82 26.07 24.68
C GLY A 199 -0.59 26.36 23.84
N ILE A 200 0.60 26.29 24.45
CA ILE A 200 1.89 26.50 23.79
C ILE A 200 2.13 25.42 22.73
N GLU A 201 1.70 24.18 22.96
CA GLU A 201 1.79 23.12 21.98
C GLU A 201 1.09 23.47 20.66
N TYR A 202 -0.07 24.11 20.71
CA TYR A 202 -0.80 24.56 19.53
C TYR A 202 -0.17 25.83 18.91
N GLU A 203 0.11 26.84 19.71
CA GLU A 203 0.61 28.13 19.20
C GLU A 203 1.97 28.00 18.51
N TYR A 204 2.83 27.12 19.02
CA TYR A 204 4.17 26.86 18.49
C TYR A 204 4.28 25.55 17.71
N ASP A 205 3.16 24.98 17.25
CA ASP A 205 3.13 23.69 16.57
C ASP A 205 4.08 23.65 15.37
N SER A 206 4.08 24.70 14.54
CA SER A 206 4.95 24.80 13.36
C SER A 206 6.46 24.83 13.67
N TYR A 207 6.84 25.23 14.88
CA TYR A 207 8.23 25.22 15.34
C TYR A 207 8.58 23.90 16.02
N LEU A 208 7.62 23.34 16.76
CA LEU A 208 7.84 22.14 17.55
C LEU A 208 7.82 20.86 16.70
N SER A 209 6.98 20.80 15.66
CA SER A 209 6.85 19.62 14.80
C SER A 209 8.05 19.38 13.88
N GLY A 210 8.93 20.38 13.71
CA GLY A 210 10.07 20.30 12.80
C GLY A 210 9.67 20.41 11.30
N THR A 211 10.66 20.36 10.45
CA THR A 211 10.52 20.42 8.98
C THR A 211 11.05 19.13 8.34
#